data_e78ccf9227f87571c7a2ecd4d5cc2cc6
#
_entry.id   e78ccf9227f87571c7a2ecd4d5cc2cc6
#
_cell.length_a   1.000
_cell.length_b   1.000
_cell.length_c   1.000
_cell.angle_alpha   90.00
_cell.angle_beta   90.00
_cell.angle_gamma   90.00
#
_symmetry.space_group_name_H-M   'P 1'
#
loop_
_entity.id
_entity.type
_entity.pdbx_description
1 polymer ?
#
loop_
_entity_poly.entity_id
_entity_poly.type
_entity_poly.pdbx_seq_one_letter_code
_entity_poly.pdbx_strand_id
1 'polypeptide(L)'
;MAMNKEYNVSDFLAENVKQERSTKEVKITGYKKPFVIQSVTSEEFDQMQKQATRKLINKKTYQEIEKTDNEKFVDLLIEKSVVVPDLHDEKLQKSWGCLAEPAKMLRKMILKAGEYGDLLEDIQKISGFEIDKLSDFVERAKN
;
A
#
# COMPACT_ATOMS: atom_id res chain seq x y z
N MET A 1 -12.52 -37.69 0.96
CA MET A 1 -12.02 -37.17 1.00
C MET A 1 -11.29 -36.92 1.57
N ALA A 2 -11.04 -36.94 1.49
CA ALA A 2 -10.12 -36.77 2.25
C ALA A 2 -9.62 -35.61 2.66
N MET A 3 -9.99 -35.21 3.28
CA MET A 3 -9.49 -34.20 3.74
C MET A 3 -8.45 -34.43 4.56
N ASN A 4 -7.75 -34.80 4.57
CA ASN A 4 -6.88 -35.15 5.32
C ASN A 4 -6.08 -34.90 5.69
N LYS A 5 -6.07 -34.81 5.82
CA LYS A 5 -5.52 -34.98 6.37
C LYS A 5 -4.44 -35.04 6.88
N GLU A 6 -3.74 -35.17 6.37
CA GLU A 6 -2.45 -35.29 6.91
C GLU A 6 -1.59 -34.15 6.55
N TYR A 7 -1.40 -33.22 7.40
CA TYR A 7 -0.37 -32.21 7.23
C TYR A 7 0.61 -32.32 8.39
N ASN A 8 1.84 -31.90 8.13
CA ASN A 8 2.88 -31.84 9.13
C ASN A 8 3.16 -30.38 9.46
N VAL A 9 3.18 -30.05 10.75
CA VAL A 9 3.48 -28.70 11.19
C VAL A 9 4.78 -28.17 10.59
N SER A 10 5.74 -29.05 10.38
CA SER A 10 7.04 -28.67 9.80
C SER A 10 6.92 -28.02 8.43
N ASP A 11 5.87 -28.34 7.65
CA ASP A 11 5.64 -27.73 6.35
C ASP A 11 5.31 -26.24 6.45
N PHE A 12 4.89 -25.79 7.62
CA PHE A 12 4.46 -24.41 7.88
C PHE A 12 5.46 -23.60 8.68
N LEU A 13 6.54 -24.21 9.13
CA LEU A 13 7.57 -23.50 9.89
C LEU A 13 8.27 -22.47 8.99
N ALA A 14 8.61 -21.34 9.57
CA ALA A 14 9.22 -20.23 8.83
C ALA A 14 10.44 -20.67 8.02
N GLU A 15 11.25 -21.56 8.57
CA GLU A 15 12.47 -22.05 7.91
C GLU A 15 12.19 -22.88 6.66
N ASN A 16 10.97 -23.44 6.56
CA ASN A 16 10.58 -24.31 5.44
C ASN A 16 9.65 -23.63 4.45
N VAL A 17 9.27 -22.37 4.71
CA VAL A 17 8.36 -21.62 3.86
C VAL A 17 9.14 -20.60 3.06
N LYS A 18 8.91 -20.57 1.77
CA LYS A 18 9.54 -19.60 0.89
C LYS A 18 8.59 -18.42 0.70
N GLN A 19 8.99 -17.28 1.24
CA GLN A 19 8.22 -16.05 1.08
C GLN A 19 9.04 -15.03 0.31
N GLU A 20 8.58 -14.70 -0.88
CA GLU A 20 9.23 -13.73 -1.74
C GLU A 20 8.20 -12.65 -2.12
N ARG A 21 8.66 -11.41 -2.18
CA ARG A 21 7.81 -10.33 -2.66
C ARG A 21 7.64 -10.44 -4.17
N SER A 22 6.43 -10.22 -4.64
CA SER A 22 6.18 -10.08 -6.06
C SER A 22 6.59 -8.68 -6.49
N THR A 23 7.21 -8.56 -7.65
CA THR A 23 7.59 -7.27 -8.23
C THR A 23 7.04 -7.16 -9.64
N LYS A 24 6.87 -5.93 -10.09
CA LYS A 24 6.40 -5.66 -11.45
C LYS A 24 7.03 -4.39 -11.97
N GLU A 25 7.43 -4.43 -13.24
CA GLU A 25 7.88 -3.23 -13.93
C GLU A 25 6.68 -2.53 -14.55
N VAL A 26 6.59 -1.22 -14.37
CA VAL A 26 5.50 -0.41 -14.91
C VAL A 26 6.11 0.72 -15.73
N LYS A 27 5.75 0.76 -17.01
CA LYS A 27 6.24 1.83 -17.90
C LYS A 27 5.39 3.07 -17.70
N ILE A 28 6.06 4.19 -17.48
CA ILE A 28 5.40 5.49 -17.31
C ILE A 28 5.89 6.41 -18.41
N THR A 29 4.98 7.11 -19.05
CA THR A 29 5.29 8.06 -20.13
C THR A 29 6.30 9.11 -19.66
N GLY A 30 7.33 9.33 -20.46
CA GLY A 30 8.36 10.33 -20.18
C GLY A 30 9.61 9.80 -19.53
N TYR A 31 9.63 8.52 -19.18
CA TYR A 31 10.77 7.90 -18.51
C TYR A 31 11.39 6.81 -19.37
N LYS A 32 12.73 6.81 -19.42
CA LYS A 32 13.47 5.82 -20.20
C LYS A 32 13.45 4.44 -19.57
N LYS A 33 13.38 4.39 -18.24
CA LYS A 33 13.37 3.13 -17.50
C LYS A 33 12.03 2.95 -16.81
N PRO A 34 11.56 1.71 -16.66
CA PRO A 34 10.30 1.47 -16.00
C PRO A 34 10.41 1.75 -14.49
N PHE A 35 9.26 2.08 -13.90
CA PHE A 35 9.13 2.09 -12.45
C PHE A 35 9.01 0.63 -12.00
N VAL A 36 9.44 0.34 -10.79
CA VAL A 36 9.30 -1.01 -10.23
C VAL A 36 8.49 -0.93 -8.95
N ILE A 37 7.47 -1.77 -8.87
CA ILE A 37 6.62 -1.86 -7.69
C ILE A 37 6.77 -3.25 -7.08
N GLN A 38 6.48 -3.35 -5.78
CA GLN A 38 6.52 -4.62 -5.04
C GLN A 38 5.24 -4.84 -4.25
N SER A 39 4.94 -6.11 -3.98
CA SER A 39 3.79 -6.46 -3.14
C SER A 39 4.07 -6.08 -1.69
N VAL A 40 3.00 -5.79 -0.94
CA VAL A 40 3.09 -5.54 0.50
C VAL A 40 2.59 -6.77 1.25
N THR A 41 3.17 -7.00 2.43
CA THR A 41 2.78 -8.13 3.27
C THR A 41 1.55 -7.78 4.10
N SER A 42 0.90 -8.82 4.66
CA SER A 42 -0.23 -8.62 5.56
C SER A 42 0.15 -7.79 6.77
N GLU A 43 1.35 -8.00 7.29
CA GLU A 43 1.86 -7.27 8.43
C GLU A 43 2.06 -5.79 8.10
N GLU A 44 2.63 -5.50 6.94
CA GLU A 44 2.82 -4.12 6.46
C GLU A 44 1.48 -3.43 6.21
N PHE A 45 0.54 -4.15 5.64
CA PHE A 45 -0.82 -3.65 5.41
C PHE A 45 -1.47 -3.24 6.73
N ASP A 46 -1.39 -4.10 7.75
CA ASP A 46 -1.93 -3.82 9.07
C ASP A 46 -1.28 -2.59 9.70
N GLN A 47 0.03 -2.45 9.59
CA GLN A 47 0.75 -1.29 10.10
C GLN A 47 0.32 0.01 9.40
N MET A 48 0.15 -0.02 8.09
CA MET A 48 -0.30 1.15 7.33
C MET A 48 -1.72 1.56 7.75
N GLN A 49 -2.58 0.57 7.93
CA GLN A 49 -3.96 0.82 8.36
C GLN A 49 -3.99 1.48 9.74
N LYS A 50 -3.18 0.98 10.68
CA LYS A 50 -3.07 1.56 12.01
C LYS A 50 -2.54 2.99 11.97
N GLN A 51 -1.53 3.24 11.16
CA GLN A 51 -0.96 4.59 11.02
C GLN A 51 -1.94 5.58 10.40
N ALA A 52 -2.83 5.10 9.53
CA ALA A 52 -3.83 5.93 8.88
C ALA A 52 -5.12 6.10 9.69
N THR A 53 -5.22 5.40 10.82
CA THR A 53 -6.42 5.43 11.67
C THR A 53 -6.21 6.36 12.85
N ARG A 54 -7.16 7.24 13.08
CA ARG A 54 -7.14 8.16 14.23
C ARG A 54 -8.26 7.84 15.19
N LYS A 55 -8.00 8.06 16.47
CA LYS A 55 -9.02 8.00 17.50
C LYS A 55 -9.55 9.40 17.71
N LEU A 56 -10.85 9.56 17.55
CA LEU A 56 -11.54 10.81 17.79
C LEU A 56 -12.47 10.64 18.98
N ILE A 57 -12.53 11.66 19.83
CA ILE A 57 -13.44 11.64 20.97
C ILE A 57 -14.63 12.54 20.64
N ASN A 58 -15.84 11.98 20.74
CA ASN A 58 -17.05 12.74 20.58
C ASN A 58 -17.24 13.57 21.87
N LYS A 59 -17.18 14.88 21.77
CA LYS A 59 -17.27 15.79 22.92
C LYS A 59 -18.60 15.74 23.65
N LYS A 60 -19.67 15.28 22.98
CA LYS A 60 -20.99 15.20 23.59
C LYS A 60 -21.22 13.90 24.34
N THR A 61 -20.72 12.78 23.79
CA THR A 61 -20.94 11.44 24.36
C THR A 61 -19.72 10.87 25.04
N TYR A 62 -18.56 11.48 24.87
CA TYR A 62 -17.24 11.01 25.33
C TYR A 62 -16.88 9.63 24.80
N GLN A 63 -17.49 9.23 23.68
CA GLN A 63 -17.16 7.95 23.03
C GLN A 63 -15.97 8.10 22.10
N GLU A 64 -15.09 7.10 22.12
CA GLU A 64 -14.00 7.00 21.18
C GLU A 64 -14.54 6.48 19.85
N ILE A 65 -14.16 7.15 18.77
CA ILE A 65 -14.48 6.74 17.40
C ILE A 65 -13.18 6.58 16.66
N GLU A 66 -13.01 5.46 15.98
CA GLU A 66 -11.86 5.25 15.10
C GLU A 66 -12.22 5.66 13.68
N LYS A 67 -11.38 6.47 13.06
CA LYS A 67 -11.58 6.90 11.68
C LYS A 67 -10.31 6.67 10.88
N THR A 68 -10.43 5.92 9.78
CA THR A 68 -9.32 5.66 8.87
C THR A 68 -9.29 6.73 7.78
N ASP A 69 -8.13 7.36 7.61
CA ASP A 69 -7.87 8.31 6.54
C ASP A 69 -7.38 7.53 5.33
N ASN A 70 -8.25 7.36 4.34
CA ASN A 70 -7.94 6.58 3.14
C ASN A 70 -6.84 7.22 2.29
N GLU A 71 -6.79 8.55 2.26
CA GLU A 71 -5.75 9.25 1.52
C GLU A 71 -4.38 8.98 2.14
N LYS A 72 -4.29 9.04 3.45
CA LYS A 72 -3.05 8.71 4.17
C LYS A 72 -2.66 7.25 3.96
N PHE A 73 -3.64 6.35 3.96
CA PHE A 73 -3.38 4.93 3.70
C PHE A 73 -2.77 4.74 2.32
N VAL A 74 -3.34 5.38 1.29
CA VAL A 74 -2.84 5.29 -0.08
C VAL A 74 -1.41 5.84 -0.18
N ASP A 75 -1.15 6.95 0.50
CA ASP A 75 0.19 7.55 0.51
C ASP A 75 1.22 6.59 1.12
N LEU A 76 0.88 5.95 2.23
CA LEU A 76 1.75 4.96 2.88
C LEU A 76 1.97 3.74 1.98
N LEU A 77 0.92 3.31 1.30
CA LEU A 77 0.98 2.19 0.36
C LEU A 77 1.95 2.49 -0.78
N ILE A 78 1.86 3.68 -1.35
CA ILE A 78 2.75 4.13 -2.43
C ILE A 78 4.20 4.13 -1.95
N GLU A 79 4.46 4.70 -0.78
CA GLU A 79 5.81 4.77 -0.21
C GLU A 79 6.41 3.39 -0.01
N LYS A 80 5.59 2.42 0.36
CA LYS A 80 6.05 1.05 0.60
C LYS A 80 6.21 0.24 -0.68
N SER A 81 5.34 0.46 -1.64
CA SER A 81 5.24 -0.36 -2.84
C SER A 81 6.18 0.06 -3.97
N VAL A 82 6.45 1.35 -4.12
CA VAL A 82 7.32 1.84 -5.20
C VAL A 82 8.77 1.68 -4.79
N VAL A 83 9.49 0.81 -5.49
CA VAL A 83 10.89 0.49 -5.21
C VAL A 83 11.82 1.32 -6.09
N VAL A 84 11.46 1.47 -7.35
CA VAL A 84 12.23 2.26 -8.32
C VAL A 84 11.28 3.25 -8.98
N PRO A 85 11.58 4.54 -8.94
CA PRO A 85 12.71 5.12 -8.23
C PRO A 85 12.51 5.11 -6.71
N ASP A 86 13.59 5.32 -5.98
CA ASP A 86 13.52 5.43 -4.53
C ASP A 86 12.86 6.78 -4.17
N LEU A 87 11.63 6.71 -3.71
CA LEU A 87 10.86 7.92 -3.38
C LEU A 87 11.39 8.66 -2.14
N HIS A 88 12.26 8.03 -1.38
CA HIS A 88 12.89 8.66 -0.22
C HIS A 88 14.24 9.29 -0.53
N ASP A 89 14.68 9.21 -1.77
CA ASP A 89 15.93 9.84 -2.21
C ASP A 89 15.81 11.36 -2.16
N GLU A 90 16.65 12.00 -1.37
CA GLU A 90 16.60 13.44 -1.15
C GLU A 90 16.86 14.24 -2.43
N LYS A 91 17.80 13.81 -3.23
CA LYS A 91 18.14 14.48 -4.48
C LYS A 91 16.95 14.45 -5.44
N LEU A 92 16.27 13.31 -5.51
CA LEU A 92 15.08 13.17 -6.35
C LEU A 92 13.97 14.08 -5.84
N GLN A 93 13.73 14.08 -4.53
CA GLN A 93 12.70 14.92 -3.93
C GLN A 93 12.95 16.41 -4.18
N LYS A 94 14.19 16.85 -4.05
CA LYS A 94 14.57 18.24 -4.34
C LYS A 94 14.35 18.59 -5.80
N SER A 95 14.68 17.68 -6.71
CA SER A 95 14.50 17.89 -8.14
C SER A 95 13.04 18.18 -8.51
N TRP A 96 12.11 17.53 -7.82
CA TRP A 96 10.68 17.72 -8.06
C TRP A 96 10.03 18.75 -7.13
N GLY A 97 10.80 19.37 -6.24
CA GLY A 97 10.26 20.35 -5.30
C GLY A 97 9.34 19.75 -4.24
N CYS A 98 9.60 18.50 -3.86
CA CYS A 98 8.76 17.75 -2.93
C CYS A 98 9.59 17.15 -1.80
N LEU A 99 10.44 17.96 -1.18
CA LEU A 99 11.28 17.49 -0.06
C LEU A 99 10.41 16.96 1.07
N ALA A 100 10.70 15.73 1.53
CA ALA A 100 9.97 15.03 2.58
C ALA A 100 8.50 14.72 2.23
N GLU A 101 8.14 14.75 0.95
CA GLU A 101 6.79 14.46 0.49
C GLU A 101 6.80 13.41 -0.64
N PRO A 102 7.18 12.16 -0.34
CA PRO A 102 7.39 11.15 -1.39
C PRO A 102 6.13 10.80 -2.18
N ALA A 103 4.98 10.69 -1.54
CA ALA A 103 3.74 10.35 -2.25
C ALA A 103 3.28 11.48 -3.15
N LYS A 104 3.41 12.72 -2.69
CA LYS A 104 3.11 13.90 -3.50
C LYS A 104 4.04 13.99 -4.69
N MET A 105 5.31 13.66 -4.48
CA MET A 105 6.30 13.63 -5.57
C MET A 105 5.89 12.64 -6.64
N LEU A 106 5.46 11.44 -6.26
CA LEU A 106 5.04 10.44 -7.23
C LEU A 106 3.89 10.96 -8.09
N ARG A 107 2.91 11.63 -7.48
CA ARG A 107 1.80 12.22 -8.23
C ARG A 107 2.26 13.29 -9.23
N LYS A 108 3.30 14.04 -8.88
CA LYS A 108 3.90 15.01 -9.81
C LYS A 108 4.69 14.33 -10.93
N MET A 109 5.37 13.25 -10.63
CA MET A 109 6.20 12.53 -11.59
C MET A 109 5.37 11.88 -12.69
N ILE A 110 4.15 11.47 -12.39
CA ILE A 110 3.27 10.81 -13.35
C ILE A 110 2.30 11.84 -13.92
N LEU A 111 2.58 12.28 -15.16
CA LEU A 111 1.82 13.32 -15.82
C LEU A 111 0.39 12.92 -16.12
N LYS A 112 0.19 11.67 -16.59
CA LYS A 112 -1.14 11.20 -16.99
C LYS A 112 -1.86 10.57 -15.81
N ALA A 113 -3.02 11.12 -15.47
CA ALA A 113 -3.83 10.62 -14.34
C ALA A 113 -4.18 9.14 -14.49
N GLY A 114 -4.44 8.69 -15.73
CA GLY A 114 -4.75 7.29 -15.99
C GLY A 114 -3.59 6.35 -15.66
N GLU A 115 -2.36 6.78 -15.93
CA GLU A 115 -1.18 5.98 -15.59
C GLU A 115 -1.00 5.89 -14.08
N TYR A 116 -1.30 6.97 -13.35
CA TYR A 116 -1.25 6.95 -11.90
C TYR A 116 -2.29 5.96 -11.33
N GLY A 117 -3.51 6.00 -11.87
CA GLY A 117 -4.56 5.05 -11.49
C GLY A 117 -4.19 3.60 -11.78
N ASP A 118 -3.60 3.36 -12.96
CA ASP A 118 -3.14 2.03 -13.35
C ASP A 118 -2.04 1.52 -12.41
N LEU A 119 -1.14 2.40 -11.99
CA LEU A 119 -0.08 2.05 -11.05
C LEU A 119 -0.68 1.61 -9.71
N LEU A 120 -1.66 2.36 -9.18
CA LEU A 120 -2.34 1.99 -7.94
C LEU A 120 -3.06 0.64 -8.08
N GLU A 121 -3.72 0.43 -9.22
CA GLU A 121 -4.38 -0.83 -9.48
C GLU A 121 -3.39 -1.99 -9.52
N ASP A 122 -2.26 -1.81 -10.19
CA ASP A 122 -1.21 -2.82 -10.25
C ASP A 122 -0.66 -3.15 -8.85
N ILE A 123 -0.46 -2.15 -8.01
CA ILE A 123 -0.01 -2.36 -6.63
C ILE A 123 -1.02 -3.23 -5.86
N GLN A 124 -2.30 -2.94 -6.03
CA GLN A 124 -3.36 -3.72 -5.38
C GLN A 124 -3.38 -5.16 -5.87
N LYS A 125 -3.25 -5.35 -7.18
CA LYS A 125 -3.28 -6.69 -7.78
C LYS A 125 -2.11 -7.56 -7.32
N ILE A 126 -0.89 -7.02 -7.34
CA ILE A 126 0.26 -7.83 -6.93
C ILE A 126 0.29 -8.08 -5.43
N SER A 127 -0.37 -7.24 -4.65
CA SER A 127 -0.48 -7.40 -3.20
C SER A 127 -1.70 -8.24 -2.79
N GLY A 128 -2.61 -8.50 -3.73
CA GLY A 128 -3.75 -9.37 -3.50
C GLY A 128 -4.93 -8.74 -2.76
N PHE A 129 -5.12 -7.43 -2.86
CA PHE A 129 -6.25 -6.76 -2.23
C PHE A 129 -6.84 -5.69 -3.15
N GLU A 130 -8.01 -5.16 -2.77
CA GLU A 130 -8.68 -4.09 -3.49
C GLU A 130 -9.05 -2.97 -2.51
N ILE A 131 -8.61 -1.75 -2.82
CA ILE A 131 -8.87 -0.58 -1.96
C ILE A 131 -10.37 -0.28 -1.86
N ASP A 132 -11.09 -0.45 -2.94
CA ASP A 132 -12.54 -0.20 -2.97
C ASP A 132 -13.29 -1.06 -1.96
N LYS A 133 -12.92 -2.33 -1.85
CA LYS A 133 -13.50 -3.23 -0.85
C LYS A 133 -13.16 -2.79 0.58
N LEU A 134 -11.94 -2.28 0.76
CA LEU A 134 -11.53 -1.78 2.06
C LEU A 134 -12.33 -0.55 2.45
N SER A 135 -12.53 0.38 1.51
CA SER A 135 -13.34 1.58 1.75
C SER A 135 -14.77 1.23 2.13
N ASP A 136 -15.39 0.30 1.40
CA ASP A 136 -16.73 -0.18 1.70
C ASP A 136 -16.81 -0.78 3.10
N PHE A 137 -15.82 -1.58 3.45
CA PHE A 137 -15.75 -2.20 4.77
C PHE A 137 -15.69 -1.13 5.88
N VAL A 138 -14.84 -0.13 5.71
CA VAL A 138 -14.68 0.97 6.66
C VAL A 138 -15.98 1.77 6.79
N GLU A 139 -16.65 2.06 5.68
CA GLU A 139 -17.92 2.79 5.72
C GLU A 139 -19.03 2.01 6.41
N ARG A 140 -19.11 0.71 6.17
CA ARG A 140 -20.06 -0.16 6.85
C ARG A 140 -19.83 -0.18 8.35
N ALA A 141 -18.58 -0.16 8.78
CA ALA A 141 -18.24 -0.15 10.20
C ALA A 141 -18.63 1.15 10.89
N LYS A 142 -18.75 2.26 10.15
CA LYS A 142 -19.20 3.55 10.69
C LYS A 142 -20.71 3.61 10.93
N ASN A 143 -21.46 2.80 10.23
CA ASN A 143 -22.90 2.77 10.33
C ASN A 143 -23.36 1.65 11.25
#